data_33a314a33eac7a9c479ea8db148c4d0d
#
_entry.id   33a314a33eac7a9c479ea8db148c4d0d
#
_cell.length_a   1.000
_cell.length_b   1.000
_cell.length_c   1.000
_cell.angle_alpha   90.00
_cell.angle_beta   90.00
_cell.angle_gamma   90.00
#
_symmetry.space_group_name_H-M   'P 1'
#
loop_
_entity.id
_entity.type
_entity.pdbx_description
1 polymer ?
#
loop_
_entity_poly.entity_id
_entity_poly.type
_entity_poly.pdbx_seq_one_letter_code
_entity_poly.pdbx_strand_id
1 'polypeptide(L)'
;MLTSISFSAEKIDIEKQLVGIIGAISGTVKTETKELKVGDKIYLNETVYAGANSGTQILLLDQTTFTVGSDSEVVMDTFIYDPATNDGKIVASVKQGSLKVISGLISKKNPDSLTVEVPEGTLGSRGTEFQTIVGKKKTDTLLIGPGKNNTLGLRPGAVLVGNKFGKTMLDNPYSMTSMTRG
;
A
#
# COMPACT_ATOMS: atom_id res chain seq x y z
N MET A 1 -5.79 23.56 -55.76
CA MET A 1 -5.87 22.21 -55.12
C MET A 1 -5.25 22.33 -53.73
N LEU A 2 -6.09 22.37 -52.72
CA LEU A 2 -5.65 22.41 -51.33
C LEU A 2 -5.62 20.96 -50.78
N THR A 3 -4.42 20.42 -50.56
CA THR A 3 -4.21 19.14 -49.91
C THR A 3 -4.37 19.32 -48.40
N SER A 4 -5.44 18.83 -47.85
CA SER A 4 -5.65 18.74 -46.43
C SER A 4 -4.71 17.67 -45.81
N ILE A 5 -3.73 18.12 -45.05
CA ILE A 5 -2.90 17.21 -44.22
C ILE A 5 -3.73 16.83 -42.99
N SER A 6 -4.17 15.58 -42.95
CA SER A 6 -4.84 14.99 -41.79
C SER A 6 -3.75 14.64 -40.78
N PHE A 7 -3.66 15.40 -39.68
CA PHE A 7 -2.87 14.99 -38.51
C PHE A 7 -3.65 13.89 -37.77
N SER A 8 -3.21 12.66 -37.94
CA SER A 8 -3.59 11.57 -37.05
C SER A 8 -2.90 11.82 -35.70
N ALA A 9 -3.66 12.14 -34.67
CA ALA A 9 -3.14 12.17 -33.30
C ALA A 9 -2.73 10.73 -32.94
N GLU A 10 -1.42 10.45 -32.95
CA GLU A 10 -0.88 9.25 -32.32
C GLU A 10 -1.33 9.25 -30.86
N LYS A 11 -2.12 8.23 -30.48
CA LYS A 11 -2.37 7.92 -29.07
C LYS A 11 -1.01 7.62 -28.46
N ILE A 12 -0.53 8.53 -27.62
CA ILE A 12 0.62 8.26 -26.74
C ILE A 12 0.14 7.13 -25.81
N ASP A 13 0.59 5.93 -26.08
CA ASP A 13 0.39 4.78 -25.21
C ASP A 13 1.27 5.03 -24.00
N ILE A 14 0.68 5.63 -22.94
CA ILE A 14 1.37 5.83 -21.68
C ILE A 14 1.58 4.44 -21.12
N GLU A 15 2.82 3.95 -21.21
CA GLU A 15 3.20 2.64 -20.69
C GLU A 15 2.88 2.59 -19.20
N LYS A 16 1.89 1.77 -18.84
CA LYS A 16 1.43 1.64 -17.45
C LYS A 16 2.52 1.04 -16.60
N GLN A 17 2.95 1.73 -15.56
CA GLN A 17 3.98 1.23 -14.65
C GLN A 17 3.44 0.06 -13.82
N LEU A 18 4.04 -1.12 -13.98
CA LEU A 18 3.74 -2.30 -13.19
C LEU A 18 4.23 -2.10 -11.74
N VAL A 19 3.36 -2.39 -10.78
CA VAL A 19 3.64 -2.28 -9.35
C VAL A 19 3.71 -3.66 -8.68
N GLY A 20 2.84 -4.58 -9.08
CA GLY A 20 2.76 -5.90 -8.48
C GLY A 20 1.75 -6.81 -9.18
N ILE A 21 1.52 -7.95 -8.57
CA ILE A 21 0.57 -8.98 -9.05
C ILE A 21 -0.37 -9.41 -7.95
N ILE A 22 -1.54 -9.88 -8.31
CA ILE A 22 -2.50 -10.51 -7.40
C ILE A 22 -2.03 -11.92 -7.06
N GLY A 23 -1.68 -12.15 -5.79
CA GLY A 23 -1.23 -13.44 -5.29
C GLY A 23 -2.35 -14.35 -4.79
N ALA A 24 -3.42 -13.77 -4.26
CA ALA A 24 -4.59 -14.50 -3.75
C ALA A 24 -5.84 -13.62 -3.81
N ILE A 25 -7.00 -14.22 -3.98
CA ILE A 25 -8.31 -13.56 -3.93
C ILE A 25 -9.32 -14.43 -3.17
N SER A 26 -10.16 -13.78 -2.40
CA SER A 26 -11.38 -14.33 -1.82
C SER A 26 -12.54 -13.36 -2.11
N GLY A 27 -13.67 -13.85 -2.57
CA GLY A 27 -14.82 -13.03 -2.94
C GLY A 27 -14.58 -12.19 -4.20
N THR A 28 -15.15 -11.00 -4.25
CA THR A 28 -15.11 -10.09 -5.41
C THR A 28 -14.12 -8.95 -5.17
N VAL A 29 -13.11 -8.87 -6.02
CA VAL A 29 -12.10 -7.82 -6.04
C VAL A 29 -11.98 -7.26 -7.45
N LYS A 30 -11.92 -5.94 -7.59
CA LYS A 30 -11.89 -5.26 -8.89
C LYS A 30 -11.03 -4.01 -8.89
N THR A 31 -10.68 -3.54 -10.07
CA THR A 31 -10.23 -2.16 -10.33
C THR A 31 -11.39 -1.35 -10.94
N GLU A 32 -11.11 -0.12 -11.37
CA GLU A 32 -12.08 0.69 -12.13
C GLU A 32 -12.50 0.05 -13.45
N THR A 33 -11.67 -0.82 -14.01
CA THR A 33 -11.82 -1.31 -15.40
C THR A 33 -12.19 -2.78 -15.49
N LYS A 34 -11.88 -3.59 -14.46
CA LYS A 34 -12.11 -5.05 -14.53
C LYS A 34 -12.21 -5.70 -13.15
N GLU A 35 -12.86 -6.84 -13.10
CA GLU A 35 -12.75 -7.79 -11.99
C GLU A 35 -11.39 -8.49 -12.05
N LEU A 36 -10.75 -8.62 -10.89
CA LEU A 36 -9.40 -9.18 -10.76
C LEU A 36 -9.41 -10.68 -10.50
N LYS A 37 -8.35 -11.34 -10.99
CA LYS A 37 -8.05 -12.76 -10.78
C LYS A 37 -6.62 -12.92 -10.27
N VAL A 38 -6.33 -14.07 -9.67
CA VAL A 38 -4.96 -14.45 -9.29
C VAL A 38 -4.05 -14.40 -10.52
N GLY A 39 -2.89 -13.76 -10.38
CA GLY A 39 -1.93 -13.51 -11.45
C GLY A 39 -2.15 -12.21 -12.23
N ASP A 40 -3.26 -11.51 -12.04
CA ASP A 40 -3.48 -10.21 -12.68
C ASP A 40 -2.46 -9.17 -12.20
N LYS A 41 -2.03 -8.33 -13.12
CA LYS A 41 -1.10 -7.23 -12.87
C LYS A 41 -1.83 -6.03 -12.29
N ILE A 42 -1.19 -5.38 -11.33
CA ILE A 42 -1.61 -4.10 -10.76
C ILE A 42 -0.62 -3.02 -11.17
N TYR A 43 -1.15 -1.90 -11.61
CA TYR A 43 -0.38 -0.78 -12.13
C TYR A 43 -0.50 0.45 -11.22
N LEU A 44 0.45 1.37 -11.39
CA LEU A 44 0.45 2.64 -10.68
C LEU A 44 -0.86 3.41 -10.92
N ASN A 45 -1.36 4.06 -9.87
CA ASN A 45 -2.62 4.82 -9.83
C ASN A 45 -3.90 3.98 -10.04
N GLU A 46 -3.82 2.66 -10.09
CA GLU A 46 -5.02 1.83 -10.04
C GLU A 46 -5.55 1.73 -8.61
N THR A 47 -6.87 1.82 -8.47
CA THR A 47 -7.56 1.55 -7.22
C THR A 47 -7.99 0.09 -7.17
N VAL A 48 -7.69 -0.57 -6.09
CA VAL A 48 -8.17 -1.93 -5.80
C VAL A 48 -9.34 -1.83 -4.83
N TYR A 49 -10.49 -2.33 -5.27
CA TYR A 49 -11.72 -2.41 -4.49
C TYR A 49 -11.97 -3.86 -4.08
N ALA A 50 -12.06 -4.12 -2.78
CA ALA A 50 -12.56 -5.39 -2.25
C ALA A 50 -13.99 -5.19 -1.73
N GLY A 51 -14.91 -6.05 -2.16
CA GLY A 51 -16.30 -6.01 -1.72
C GLY A 51 -16.52 -6.59 -0.33
N ALA A 52 -17.79 -6.73 0.06
CA ALA A 52 -18.16 -7.37 1.31
C ALA A 52 -17.68 -8.84 1.34
N ASN A 53 -17.16 -9.29 2.48
CA ASN A 53 -16.59 -10.64 2.66
C ASN A 53 -15.53 -11.01 1.61
N SER A 54 -14.81 -10.02 1.12
CA SER A 54 -13.83 -10.18 0.06
C SER A 54 -12.46 -9.72 0.53
N GLY A 55 -11.42 -10.12 -0.19
CA GLY A 55 -10.07 -9.68 0.10
C GLY A 55 -9.08 -10.19 -0.94
N THR A 56 -7.92 -9.56 -0.96
CA THR A 56 -6.86 -9.95 -1.88
C THR A 56 -5.49 -9.72 -1.28
N GLN A 57 -4.53 -10.49 -1.77
CA GLN A 57 -3.12 -10.31 -1.51
C GLN A 57 -2.43 -9.78 -2.76
N ILE A 58 -1.76 -8.64 -2.66
CA ILE A 58 -0.98 -8.02 -3.73
C ILE A 58 0.50 -8.19 -3.40
N LEU A 59 1.25 -8.82 -4.29
CA LEU A 59 2.68 -9.01 -4.17
C LEU A 59 3.38 -7.94 -5.00
N LEU A 60 4.02 -6.96 -4.34
CA LEU A 60 4.75 -5.89 -5.00
C LEU A 60 6.11 -6.37 -5.51
N LEU A 61 6.68 -5.67 -6.48
CA LEU A 61 7.95 -6.06 -7.11
C LEU A 61 9.14 -6.04 -6.15
N ASP A 62 9.09 -5.26 -5.06
CA ASP A 62 10.11 -5.23 -4.00
C ASP A 62 9.86 -6.27 -2.89
N GLN A 63 8.95 -7.23 -3.09
CA GLN A 63 8.53 -8.25 -2.13
C GLN A 63 7.70 -7.71 -0.95
N THR A 64 7.26 -6.46 -0.98
CA THR A 64 6.23 -5.99 -0.06
C THR A 64 4.94 -6.73 -0.34
N THR A 65 4.24 -7.17 0.71
CA THR A 65 2.93 -7.79 0.58
C THR A 65 1.86 -6.88 1.17
N PHE A 66 0.85 -6.59 0.38
CA PHE A 66 -0.37 -5.92 0.82
C PHE A 66 -1.51 -6.92 0.89
N THR A 67 -2.15 -7.04 2.06
CA THR A 67 -3.40 -7.79 2.21
C THR A 67 -4.53 -6.78 2.40
N VAL A 68 -5.39 -6.71 1.41
CA VAL A 68 -6.56 -5.81 1.37
C VAL A 68 -7.76 -6.59 1.89
N GLY A 69 -8.41 -6.08 2.92
CA GLY A 69 -9.57 -6.73 3.55
C GLY A 69 -10.90 -6.32 2.94
N SER A 70 -12.00 -6.76 3.56
CA SER A 70 -13.37 -6.49 3.10
C SER A 70 -13.70 -5.01 3.11
N ASP A 71 -14.58 -4.59 2.21
CA ASP A 71 -15.09 -3.22 2.07
C ASP A 71 -13.97 -2.17 1.98
N SER A 72 -12.88 -2.53 1.31
CA SER A 72 -11.66 -1.73 1.23
C SER A 72 -11.48 -1.07 -0.13
N GLU A 73 -10.86 0.11 -0.08
CA GLU A 73 -10.44 0.89 -1.25
C GLU A 73 -9.00 1.34 -1.04
N VAL A 74 -8.08 0.80 -1.87
CA VAL A 74 -6.63 1.01 -1.76
C VAL A 74 -6.07 1.44 -3.11
N VAL A 75 -5.31 2.54 -3.12
CA VAL A 75 -4.66 3.10 -4.31
C VAL A 75 -3.15 2.99 -4.17
N MET A 76 -2.46 2.68 -5.26
CA MET A 76 -1.00 2.70 -5.35
C MET A 76 -0.55 4.02 -5.95
N ASP A 77 -0.21 5.00 -5.10
CA ASP A 77 0.07 6.38 -5.54
C ASP A 77 1.51 6.59 -6.03
N THR A 78 2.45 5.89 -5.42
CA THR A 78 3.87 5.96 -5.81
C THR A 78 4.50 4.58 -5.67
N PHE A 79 5.23 4.17 -6.69
CA PHE A 79 6.07 2.98 -6.64
C PHE A 79 7.34 3.23 -7.46
N ILE A 80 8.45 3.41 -6.77
CA ILE A 80 9.79 3.55 -7.35
C ILE A 80 10.62 2.42 -6.77
N TYR A 81 11.27 1.63 -7.61
CA TYR A 81 12.09 0.51 -7.15
C TYR A 81 13.26 0.26 -8.09
N ASP A 82 14.45 0.24 -7.53
CA ASP A 82 15.68 -0.20 -8.20
C ASP A 82 16.07 -1.59 -7.65
N PRO A 83 15.88 -2.66 -8.43
CA PRO A 83 16.20 -4.00 -7.97
C PRO A 83 17.71 -4.26 -7.77
N ALA A 84 18.59 -3.45 -8.37
CA ALA A 84 20.02 -3.59 -8.19
C ALA A 84 20.51 -3.09 -6.83
N THR A 85 19.87 -2.07 -6.31
CA THR A 85 20.24 -1.42 -5.05
C THR A 85 19.24 -1.64 -3.91
N ASN A 86 18.01 -2.07 -4.22
CA ASN A 86 16.84 -2.10 -3.34
C ASN A 86 16.42 -0.70 -2.83
N ASP A 87 16.87 0.36 -3.51
CA ASP A 87 16.38 1.71 -3.25
C ASP A 87 15.01 1.91 -3.86
N GLY A 88 14.22 2.76 -3.23
CA GLY A 88 12.92 3.08 -3.75
C GLY A 88 12.02 3.81 -2.79
N LYS A 89 10.75 3.96 -3.21
CA LYS A 89 9.70 4.59 -2.44
C LYS A 89 8.36 3.96 -2.78
N ILE A 90 7.57 3.70 -1.76
CA ILE A 90 6.19 3.23 -1.87
C ILE A 90 5.27 4.20 -1.14
N VAL A 91 4.24 4.68 -1.82
CA VAL A 91 3.12 5.39 -1.20
C VAL A 91 1.83 4.72 -1.64
N ALA A 92 1.03 4.29 -0.68
CA ALA A 92 -0.30 3.77 -0.91
C ALA A 92 -1.31 4.56 -0.08
N SER A 93 -2.52 4.75 -0.61
CA SER A 93 -3.63 5.38 0.11
C SER A 93 -4.70 4.37 0.42
N VAL A 94 -5.16 4.32 1.67
CA VAL A 94 -6.33 3.55 2.09
C VAL A 94 -7.46 4.54 2.35
N LYS A 95 -8.47 4.53 1.50
CA LYS A 95 -9.63 5.44 1.61
C LYS A 95 -10.63 4.93 2.63
N GLN A 96 -10.82 3.61 2.67
CA GLN A 96 -11.65 2.91 3.65
C GLN A 96 -11.24 1.44 3.74
N GLY A 97 -11.70 0.75 4.78
CA GLY A 97 -11.47 -0.69 4.99
C GLY A 97 -10.14 -0.97 5.67
N SER A 98 -9.52 -2.09 5.34
CA SER A 98 -8.30 -2.53 6.00
C SER A 98 -7.17 -2.87 5.04
N LEU A 99 -5.96 -2.54 5.45
CA LEU A 99 -4.73 -2.91 4.79
C LEU A 99 -3.74 -3.48 5.82
N LYS A 100 -3.29 -4.71 5.58
CA LYS A 100 -2.15 -5.30 6.27
C LYS A 100 -0.93 -5.21 5.36
N VAL A 101 0.19 -4.78 5.91
CA VAL A 101 1.46 -4.58 5.19
C VAL A 101 2.52 -5.47 5.81
N ILE A 102 3.20 -6.25 4.98
CA ILE A 102 4.46 -6.92 5.32
C ILE A 102 5.54 -6.24 4.48
N SER A 103 6.47 -5.56 5.15
CA SER A 103 7.50 -4.77 4.51
C SER A 103 8.48 -5.62 3.70
N GLY A 104 8.73 -5.20 2.46
CA GLY A 104 9.68 -5.80 1.53
C GLY A 104 11.08 -5.16 1.59
N LEU A 105 11.78 -5.21 0.46
CA LEU A 105 13.20 -4.83 0.36
C LEU A 105 13.42 -3.33 0.51
N ILE A 106 12.55 -2.50 -0.06
CA ILE A 106 12.66 -1.03 0.03
C ILE A 106 12.63 -0.57 1.49
N SER A 107 11.59 -0.94 2.23
CA SER A 107 11.40 -0.49 3.61
C SER A 107 12.40 -1.11 4.59
N LYS A 108 12.88 -2.32 4.31
CA LYS A 108 13.94 -2.96 5.11
C LYS A 108 15.28 -2.28 4.93
N LYS A 109 15.57 -1.74 3.74
CA LYS A 109 16.81 -1.01 3.47
C LYS A 109 16.74 0.42 4.01
N ASN A 110 15.69 1.15 3.65
CA ASN A 110 15.53 2.56 3.99
C ASN A 110 14.25 2.75 4.83
N PRO A 111 14.39 2.96 6.15
CA PRO A 111 13.26 3.31 7.00
C PRO A 111 12.50 4.52 6.45
N ASP A 112 11.18 4.52 6.63
CA ASP A 112 10.25 5.56 6.15
C ASP A 112 10.09 5.67 4.62
N SER A 113 10.66 4.74 3.84
CA SER A 113 10.46 4.67 2.39
C SER A 113 9.12 4.06 1.97
N LEU A 114 8.40 3.44 2.89
CA LEU A 114 7.03 2.96 2.70
C LEU A 114 6.09 3.78 3.58
N THR A 115 5.18 4.50 2.94
CA THR A 115 4.15 5.30 3.59
C THR A 115 2.77 4.82 3.18
N VAL A 116 1.88 4.69 4.14
CA VAL A 116 0.44 4.50 3.91
C VAL A 116 -0.28 5.77 4.33
N GLU A 117 -0.99 6.38 3.40
CA GLU A 117 -1.84 7.54 3.64
C GLU A 117 -3.26 7.08 3.98
N VAL A 118 -3.83 7.70 4.99
CA VAL A 118 -5.20 7.46 5.45
C VAL A 118 -5.91 8.79 5.64
N PRO A 119 -7.26 8.84 5.72
CA PRO A 119 -7.97 10.11 5.84
C PRO A 119 -7.56 10.97 7.03
N GLU A 120 -7.11 10.36 8.12
CA GLU A 120 -6.71 11.04 9.35
C GLU A 120 -5.22 11.42 9.42
N GLY A 121 -4.36 10.85 8.56
CA GLY A 121 -2.92 11.09 8.60
C GLY A 121 -2.08 10.13 7.79
N THR A 122 -0.88 9.81 8.27
CA THR A 122 0.09 8.96 7.58
C THR A 122 0.70 7.91 8.50
N LEU A 123 1.08 6.79 7.90
CA LEU A 123 1.75 5.67 8.55
C LEU A 123 3.07 5.42 7.83
N GLY A 124 4.20 5.65 8.49
CA GLY A 124 5.54 5.38 7.96
C GLY A 124 6.07 4.05 8.47
N SER A 125 6.32 3.09 7.58
CA SER A 125 6.85 1.78 7.96
C SER A 125 8.37 1.76 8.03
N ARG A 126 8.90 1.13 9.07
CA ARG A 126 10.32 0.90 9.30
C ARG A 126 10.65 -0.59 9.33
N GLY A 127 10.34 -1.28 8.25
CA GLY A 127 10.72 -2.68 8.07
C GLY A 127 9.97 -3.65 8.98
N THR A 128 8.64 -3.57 9.04
CA THR A 128 7.82 -4.34 9.97
C THR A 128 6.54 -4.85 9.30
N GLU A 129 5.77 -5.64 10.01
CA GLU A 129 4.42 -6.04 9.67
C GLU A 129 3.44 -5.24 10.54
N PHE A 130 2.47 -4.61 9.90
CA PHE A 130 1.43 -3.85 10.58
C PHE A 130 0.10 -3.94 9.84
N GLN A 131 -0.97 -3.60 10.54
CA GLN A 131 -2.31 -3.51 9.97
C GLN A 131 -2.94 -2.17 10.32
N THR A 132 -3.64 -1.59 9.37
CA THR A 132 -4.47 -0.40 9.58
C THR A 132 -5.91 -0.67 9.19
N ILE A 133 -6.85 -0.10 9.94
CA ILE A 133 -8.29 -0.18 9.68
C ILE A 133 -8.83 1.24 9.63
N VAL A 134 -9.29 1.63 8.45
CA VAL A 134 -9.85 2.96 8.17
C VAL A 134 -11.37 2.89 8.27
N GLY A 135 -11.88 3.42 9.36
CA GLY A 135 -13.32 3.54 9.61
C GLY A 135 -13.87 4.92 9.20
N LYS A 136 -15.15 5.15 9.50
CA LYS A 136 -15.82 6.41 9.14
C LYS A 136 -15.31 7.65 9.89
N LYS A 137 -14.80 7.47 11.12
CA LYS A 137 -14.41 8.58 12.02
C LYS A 137 -13.00 8.47 12.56
N LYS A 138 -12.38 7.31 12.40
CA LYS A 138 -11.05 7.03 12.94
C LYS A 138 -10.31 5.99 12.10
N THR A 139 -8.99 6.02 12.20
CA THR A 139 -8.10 4.98 11.71
C THR A 139 -7.37 4.35 12.89
N ASP A 140 -7.48 3.04 13.02
CA ASP A 140 -6.75 2.24 14.00
C ASP A 140 -5.55 1.58 13.33
N THR A 141 -4.39 1.63 13.98
CA THR A 141 -3.15 1.00 13.46
C THR A 141 -2.52 0.13 14.53
N LEU A 142 -2.24 -1.11 14.17
CA LEU A 142 -1.63 -2.15 15.00
C LEU A 142 -0.26 -2.53 14.43
N LEU A 143 0.79 -2.46 15.25
CA LEU A 143 2.07 -3.08 14.94
C LEU A 143 1.99 -4.58 15.28
N ILE A 144 2.26 -5.44 14.29
CA ILE A 144 2.30 -6.89 14.49
C ILE A 144 3.73 -7.30 14.88
N GLY A 145 4.73 -6.86 14.14
CA GLY A 145 6.14 -7.07 14.44
C GLY A 145 7.01 -7.38 13.22
N PRO A 146 8.29 -7.64 13.42
CA PRO A 146 9.02 -7.55 14.68
C PRO A 146 9.12 -6.12 15.18
N GLY A 147 9.11 -5.95 16.50
CA GLY A 147 9.38 -4.68 17.17
C GLY A 147 10.71 -4.74 17.92
N LYS A 148 10.94 -3.75 18.78
CA LYS A 148 12.08 -3.76 19.70
C LYS A 148 11.97 -4.95 20.66
N ASN A 149 13.12 -5.38 21.17
CA ASN A 149 13.22 -6.50 22.12
C ASN A 149 12.69 -7.86 21.60
N ASN A 150 12.66 -8.07 20.26
CA ASN A 150 12.31 -9.38 19.74
C ASN A 150 13.42 -10.42 20.07
N THR A 151 12.99 -11.63 20.42
CA THR A 151 13.89 -12.73 20.81
C THR A 151 14.41 -13.54 19.61
N LEU A 152 13.96 -13.23 18.40
CA LEU A 152 14.29 -13.95 17.18
C LEU A 152 15.55 -13.42 16.48
N GLY A 153 16.21 -12.41 17.05
CA GLY A 153 17.37 -11.76 16.43
C GLY A 153 17.06 -10.98 15.14
N LEU A 154 15.78 -10.70 14.90
CA LEU A 154 15.34 -9.94 13.73
C LEU A 154 15.63 -8.45 13.94
N ARG A 155 15.89 -7.74 12.83
CA ARG A 155 16.02 -6.27 12.89
C ARG A 155 14.71 -5.66 13.41
N PRO A 156 14.78 -4.84 14.49
CA PRO A 156 13.59 -4.19 15.02
C PRO A 156 12.93 -3.30 13.97
N GLY A 157 11.61 -3.43 13.83
CA GLY A 157 10.82 -2.56 13.00
C GLY A 157 9.91 -1.66 13.84
N ALA A 158 9.30 -0.69 13.22
CA ALA A 158 8.37 0.23 13.84
C ALA A 158 7.40 0.82 12.81
N VAL A 159 6.32 1.44 13.29
CA VAL A 159 5.42 2.26 12.49
C VAL A 159 5.29 3.63 13.12
N LEU A 160 5.63 4.68 12.37
CA LEU A 160 5.38 6.05 12.76
C LEU A 160 3.99 6.46 12.31
N VAL A 161 3.09 6.66 13.25
CA VAL A 161 1.71 7.08 13.02
C VAL A 161 1.59 8.56 13.33
N GLY A 162 1.10 9.37 12.41
CA GLY A 162 1.04 10.79 12.67
C GLY A 162 0.08 11.58 11.77
N ASN A 163 -0.28 12.76 12.28
CA ASN A 163 -1.06 13.77 11.59
C ASN A 163 -0.62 15.18 12.02
N LYS A 164 -1.39 16.21 11.64
CA LYS A 164 -1.10 17.61 12.00
C LYS A 164 -1.11 17.90 13.52
N PHE A 165 -1.70 17.02 14.32
CA PHE A 165 -1.83 17.21 15.77
C PHE A 165 -0.75 16.50 16.58
N GLY A 166 -0.08 15.52 16.01
CA GLY A 166 0.98 14.79 16.70
C GLY A 166 1.44 13.52 15.99
N LYS A 167 2.45 12.89 16.56
CA LYS A 167 3.04 11.65 16.07
C LYS A 167 3.25 10.66 17.21
N THR A 168 3.04 9.39 16.93
CA THR A 168 3.29 8.26 17.85
C THR A 168 4.07 7.19 17.13
N MET A 169 5.13 6.68 17.77
CA MET A 169 5.89 5.55 17.29
C MET A 169 5.35 4.26 17.92
N LEU A 170 4.89 3.33 17.10
CA LEU A 170 4.61 1.96 17.50
C LEU A 170 5.87 1.13 17.26
N ASP A 171 6.53 0.68 18.32
CA ASP A 171 7.78 -0.09 18.27
C ASP A 171 7.75 -1.36 19.14
N ASN A 172 6.67 -1.58 19.88
CA ASN A 172 6.41 -2.83 20.59
C ASN A 172 5.41 -3.69 19.80
N PRO A 173 5.67 -4.99 19.64
CA PRO A 173 4.70 -5.90 19.03
C PRO A 173 3.33 -5.81 19.72
N TYR A 174 2.27 -5.85 18.91
CA TYR A 174 0.87 -5.74 19.33
C TYR A 174 0.49 -4.41 20.00
N SER A 175 1.33 -3.38 19.91
CA SER A 175 0.92 -2.02 20.28
C SER A 175 0.00 -1.43 19.20
N MET A 176 -0.96 -0.62 19.63
CA MET A 176 -1.97 -0.02 18.76
C MET A 176 -2.16 1.46 19.11
N THR A 177 -2.51 2.25 18.09
CA THR A 177 -2.94 3.63 18.25
C THR A 177 -4.10 3.95 17.33
N SER A 178 -4.85 4.99 17.66
CA SER A 178 -5.98 5.48 16.86
C SER A 178 -5.77 6.94 16.49
N MET A 179 -6.04 7.28 15.25
CA MET A 179 -6.17 8.66 14.79
C MET A 179 -7.63 8.98 14.53
N THR A 180 -8.10 10.13 15.02
CA THR A 180 -9.46 10.60 14.79
C THR A 180 -9.46 11.82 13.88
N ARG A 181 -10.55 12.01 13.14
CA ARG A 181 -10.82 13.29 12.47
C ARG A 181 -11.15 14.30 13.56
N GLY A 182 -10.35 15.37 13.65
CA GLY A 182 -10.58 16.47 14.55
C GLY A 182 -11.87 17.24 14.24
#